data_7925db3f74c65b91e4851fde4325292d
#
_entry.id   7925db3f74c65b91e4851fde4325292d
#
_cell.length_a   1.000
_cell.length_b   1.000
_cell.length_c   1.000
_cell.angle_alpha   90.00
_cell.angle_beta   90.00
_cell.angle_gamma   90.00
#
_symmetry.space_group_name_H-M   'P 1'
#
loop_
_entity.id
_entity.type
_entity.pdbx_description
1 polymer ?
#
loop_
_entity_poly.entity_id
_entity_poly.type
_entity_poly.pdbx_seq_one_letter_code
_entity_poly.pdbx_strand_id
1 'polypeptide(L)'
;IRRQRQMCIRDRGDDLTDKNTIMACVKHFALYGAPEAGRDYNTVDMSHLSMFNNYFPPYKAAIDAGVGSVMTSFNVVDGIPATGNKWLMTDVLRDRWGFDGFVVTDYTAISEMIAHGMGDLQQVSAMSLSAGTDMDMVADGFLTTLEKSLKEGKVTMAEIDKACRRILEAKYKLGLFDDPYKYCDASRVKKDIFTAENRAVARKIATETFVLLKNENNLLPLQCKGKIALVGPLANTKANMPGTWSVAAASDKYNSLYESMKQSLAGKAEVLYAKGSNPVSYTHLR
;
A
#
# COMPACT_ATOMS: atom_id res chain seq x y z
N ILE A 1 -1.47 -15.39 -13.38
CA ILE A 1 -0.16 -15.19 -12.70
C ILE A 1 -0.35 -14.52 -11.31
N ARG A 2 -1.20 -13.48 -11.17
CA ARG A 2 -1.46 -12.85 -9.85
C ARG A 2 -2.23 -13.75 -8.89
N ARG A 3 -3.21 -14.54 -9.36
CA ARG A 3 -3.87 -15.58 -8.55
C ARG A 3 -2.87 -16.60 -8.01
N GLN A 4 -1.93 -17.06 -8.81
CA GLN A 4 -0.90 -18.00 -8.37
C GLN A 4 0.03 -17.41 -7.30
N ARG A 5 0.42 -16.14 -7.38
CA ARG A 5 1.30 -15.53 -6.36
C ARG A 5 0.62 -15.30 -5.01
N GLN A 6 -0.64 -14.90 -4.98
CA GLN A 6 -1.41 -14.85 -3.73
C GLN A 6 -1.68 -16.24 -3.17
N MET A 7 -1.94 -17.22 -4.03
CA MET A 7 -1.96 -18.62 -3.65
C MET A 7 -0.60 -19.08 -3.10
N CYS A 8 0.54 -18.71 -3.71
CA CYS A 8 1.87 -19.13 -3.25
C CYS A 8 2.26 -18.57 -1.86
N ILE A 9 1.80 -17.38 -1.48
CA ILE A 9 1.96 -16.86 -0.11
C ILE A 9 1.05 -17.66 0.85
N ARG A 10 -0.06 -18.18 0.35
CA ARG A 10 -1.06 -19.00 1.04
C ARG A 10 -0.87 -20.51 0.80
N ASP A 11 -0.15 -20.92 -0.25
CA ASP A 11 -0.01 -22.32 -0.74
C ASP A 11 0.75 -23.27 0.19
N ARG A 12 1.07 -22.82 1.38
CA ARG A 12 1.50 -23.72 2.45
C ARG A 12 0.30 -24.22 3.28
N GLY A 13 -0.89 -24.20 2.67
CA GLY A 13 -2.14 -24.64 3.27
C GLY A 13 -2.89 -23.51 3.97
N ASP A 14 -4.08 -23.80 4.48
CA ASP A 14 -4.89 -22.86 5.28
C ASP A 14 -4.29 -22.60 6.68
N ASP A 15 -3.11 -23.13 6.96
CA ASP A 15 -2.42 -22.98 8.22
C ASP A 15 -1.62 -21.69 8.27
N LEU A 16 -2.28 -20.61 8.69
CA LEU A 16 -1.65 -19.33 8.97
C LEU A 16 -0.74 -19.37 10.21
N THR A 17 -0.66 -20.52 10.90
CA THR A 17 0.22 -20.66 12.06
C THR A 17 1.66 -21.02 11.71
N ASP A 18 1.96 -21.38 10.47
CA ASP A 18 3.36 -21.58 10.01
C ASP A 18 4.11 -20.25 10.03
N LYS A 19 5.34 -20.24 10.58
CA LYS A 19 6.22 -19.06 10.70
C LYS A 19 6.60 -18.42 9.36
N ASN A 20 6.41 -19.12 8.26
CA ASN A 20 6.71 -18.62 6.91
C ASN A 20 5.47 -18.16 6.14
N THR A 21 4.30 -18.16 6.79
CA THR A 21 3.06 -17.62 6.21
C THR A 21 2.82 -16.19 6.63
N ILE A 22 2.02 -15.48 5.87
CA ILE A 22 1.59 -14.12 6.16
C ILE A 22 0.12 -13.97 5.77
N MET A 23 -0.66 -13.32 6.61
CA MET A 23 -2.02 -12.93 6.24
C MET A 23 -1.97 -11.81 5.21
N ALA A 24 -2.48 -12.06 4.01
CA ALA A 24 -2.49 -11.09 2.93
C ALA A 24 -3.57 -10.02 3.15
N CYS A 25 -3.27 -8.81 2.69
CA CYS A 25 -4.20 -7.68 2.65
C CYS A 25 -4.36 -7.20 1.21
N VAL A 26 -5.58 -7.13 0.70
CA VAL A 26 -5.83 -6.47 -0.58
C VAL A 26 -6.15 -4.99 -0.38
N LYS A 27 -5.49 -4.12 -1.16
CA LYS A 27 -5.60 -2.67 -0.99
C LYS A 27 -5.39 -1.92 -2.31
N HIS A 28 -5.80 -0.69 -2.40
CA HIS A 28 -6.66 0.03 -1.44
C HIS A 28 -8.10 -0.02 -1.96
N PHE A 29 -9.04 -0.50 -1.18
CA PHE A 29 -10.42 -0.78 -1.60
C PHE A 29 -11.30 0.46 -1.38
N ALA A 30 -11.80 1.12 -2.43
CA ALA A 30 -11.68 0.70 -3.82
C ALA A 30 -11.48 1.92 -4.72
N LEU A 31 -11.14 1.66 -6.00
CA LEU A 31 -11.08 2.68 -7.04
C LEU A 31 -9.95 3.71 -6.89
N TYR A 32 -8.93 3.43 -6.07
CA TYR A 32 -7.87 4.37 -5.72
C TYR A 32 -6.94 4.76 -6.90
N GLY A 33 -7.03 4.05 -8.02
CA GLY A 33 -6.35 4.42 -9.28
C GLY A 33 -7.18 5.30 -10.22
N ALA A 34 -8.41 5.68 -9.83
CA ALA A 34 -9.36 6.39 -10.69
C ALA A 34 -9.84 7.77 -10.19
N PRO A 35 -9.25 8.41 -9.15
CA PRO A 35 -9.66 9.75 -8.76
C PRO A 35 -9.49 10.75 -9.90
N GLU A 36 -10.39 11.72 -9.96
CA GLU A 36 -10.36 12.80 -10.95
C GLU A 36 -9.03 13.55 -10.96
N ALA A 37 -8.57 13.86 -12.17
CA ALA A 37 -7.28 14.52 -12.42
C ALA A 37 -6.05 13.78 -11.84
N GLY A 38 -6.16 12.51 -11.49
CA GLY A 38 -5.10 11.74 -10.84
C GLY A 38 -4.69 12.27 -9.47
N ARG A 39 -5.56 13.04 -8.82
CA ARG A 39 -5.30 13.63 -7.51
C ARG A 39 -5.72 12.67 -6.42
N ASP A 40 -4.79 12.39 -5.52
CA ASP A 40 -5.05 11.62 -4.32
C ASP A 40 -6.19 12.21 -3.48
N TYR A 41 -6.94 11.39 -2.77
CA TYR A 41 -8.11 11.78 -1.97
C TYR A 41 -9.31 12.35 -2.75
N ASN A 42 -9.21 12.54 -4.06
CA ASN A 42 -10.26 13.16 -4.84
C ASN A 42 -11.42 12.21 -5.14
N THR A 43 -12.47 12.75 -5.72
CA THR A 43 -13.68 12.01 -6.13
C THR A 43 -13.40 11.08 -7.29
N VAL A 44 -14.06 9.93 -7.26
CA VAL A 44 -14.19 9.03 -8.41
C VAL A 44 -15.59 9.21 -8.99
N ASP A 45 -15.66 9.66 -10.23
CA ASP A 45 -16.91 9.79 -10.98
C ASP A 45 -16.98 8.72 -12.08
N MET A 46 -17.71 7.66 -11.83
CA MET A 46 -18.00 6.62 -12.82
C MET A 46 -19.23 5.81 -12.44
N SER A 47 -19.85 5.18 -13.45
CA SER A 47 -21.01 4.31 -13.22
C SER A 47 -20.59 3.04 -12.45
N HIS A 48 -21.52 2.48 -11.67
CA HIS A 48 -21.32 1.17 -11.02
C HIS A 48 -20.98 0.07 -12.04
N LEU A 49 -21.56 0.12 -13.25
CA LEU A 49 -21.21 -0.82 -14.31
C LEU A 49 -19.72 -0.77 -14.65
N SER A 50 -19.14 0.42 -14.75
CA SER A 50 -17.71 0.58 -14.98
C SER A 50 -16.88 0.07 -13.79
N MET A 51 -17.33 0.31 -12.56
CA MET A 51 -16.67 -0.21 -11.36
C MET A 51 -16.61 -1.74 -11.39
N PHE A 52 -17.73 -2.41 -11.64
CA PHE A 52 -17.82 -3.87 -11.67
C PHE A 52 -17.04 -4.51 -12.82
N ASN A 53 -17.01 -3.86 -13.98
CA ASN A 53 -16.34 -4.43 -15.15
C ASN A 53 -14.82 -4.18 -15.16
N ASN A 54 -14.36 -3.04 -14.66
CA ASN A 54 -12.99 -2.60 -14.88
C ASN A 54 -12.15 -2.54 -13.61
N TYR A 55 -12.72 -2.18 -12.46
CA TYR A 55 -11.97 -1.89 -11.24
C TYR A 55 -12.13 -2.95 -10.14
N PHE A 56 -13.31 -3.51 -9.98
CA PHE A 56 -13.58 -4.51 -8.94
C PHE A 56 -13.04 -5.92 -9.20
N PRO A 57 -12.86 -6.39 -10.44
CA PRO A 57 -12.42 -7.75 -10.69
C PRO A 57 -11.12 -8.17 -9.98
N PRO A 58 -10.06 -7.33 -9.88
CA PRO A 58 -8.87 -7.69 -9.12
C PRO A 58 -9.11 -7.90 -7.62
N TYR A 59 -9.99 -7.07 -7.01
CA TYR A 59 -10.37 -7.20 -5.60
C TYR A 59 -11.18 -8.47 -5.36
N LYS A 60 -12.20 -8.70 -6.20
CA LYS A 60 -13.00 -9.93 -6.13
C LYS A 60 -12.12 -11.18 -6.25
N ALA A 61 -11.18 -11.17 -7.19
CA ALA A 61 -10.24 -12.28 -7.36
C ALA A 61 -9.34 -12.50 -6.13
N ALA A 62 -8.95 -11.44 -5.42
CA ALA A 62 -8.19 -11.54 -4.18
C ALA A 62 -9.03 -12.12 -3.05
N ILE A 63 -10.30 -11.73 -2.95
CA ILE A 63 -11.25 -12.27 -1.98
C ILE A 63 -11.51 -13.76 -2.25
N ASP A 64 -11.76 -14.14 -3.50
CA ASP A 64 -11.94 -15.54 -3.90
C ASP A 64 -10.69 -16.39 -3.61
N ALA A 65 -9.52 -15.80 -3.65
CA ALA A 65 -8.27 -16.43 -3.24
C ALA A 65 -8.09 -16.48 -1.71
N GLY A 66 -9.04 -15.91 -0.94
CA GLY A 66 -9.09 -15.99 0.52
C GLY A 66 -8.14 -15.04 1.23
N VAL A 67 -8.00 -13.82 0.75
CA VAL A 67 -7.30 -12.77 1.48
C VAL A 67 -7.93 -12.57 2.87
N GLY A 68 -7.11 -12.41 3.91
CA GLY A 68 -7.59 -12.31 5.30
C GLY A 68 -7.99 -10.90 5.72
N SER A 69 -7.56 -9.86 5.00
CA SER A 69 -7.89 -8.48 5.30
C SER A 69 -8.03 -7.62 4.06
N VAL A 70 -8.75 -6.52 4.22
CA VAL A 70 -8.94 -5.47 3.21
C VAL A 70 -8.59 -4.14 3.84
N MET A 71 -7.83 -3.30 3.14
CA MET A 71 -7.58 -1.91 3.55
C MET A 71 -8.41 -0.96 2.70
N THR A 72 -9.07 0.00 3.34
CA THR A 72 -9.88 1.01 2.64
C THR A 72 -9.01 1.99 1.87
N SER A 73 -9.58 2.67 0.89
CA SER A 73 -8.93 3.78 0.18
C SER A 73 -9.40 5.14 0.71
N PHE A 74 -8.70 6.20 0.33
CA PHE A 74 -9.02 7.58 0.76
C PHE A 74 -10.04 8.29 -0.11
N ASN A 75 -10.15 7.90 -1.38
CA ASN A 75 -10.95 8.61 -2.38
C ASN A 75 -12.45 8.53 -2.08
N VAL A 76 -13.15 9.53 -2.60
CA VAL A 76 -14.61 9.62 -2.50
C VAL A 76 -15.26 8.80 -3.61
N VAL A 77 -16.29 8.04 -3.25
CA VAL A 77 -17.11 7.24 -4.16
C VAL A 77 -18.58 7.54 -3.88
N ASP A 78 -19.34 7.97 -4.88
CA ASP A 78 -20.74 8.38 -4.74
C ASP A 78 -20.94 9.42 -3.60
N GLY A 79 -20.02 10.37 -3.47
CA GLY A 79 -20.09 11.44 -2.48
C GLY A 79 -19.62 11.06 -1.07
N ILE A 80 -19.19 9.83 -0.83
CA ILE A 80 -18.77 9.33 0.49
C ILE A 80 -17.34 8.78 0.39
N PRO A 81 -16.39 9.22 1.25
CA PRO A 81 -15.07 8.59 1.32
C PRO A 81 -15.17 7.08 1.54
N ALA A 82 -14.34 6.31 0.83
CA ALA A 82 -14.45 4.85 0.81
C ALA A 82 -14.45 4.21 2.20
N THR A 83 -13.69 4.77 3.15
CA THR A 83 -13.62 4.31 4.56
C THR A 83 -14.96 4.32 5.27
N GLY A 84 -15.83 5.29 4.98
CA GLY A 84 -17.19 5.41 5.55
C GLY A 84 -18.31 4.99 4.59
N ASN A 85 -17.97 4.43 3.45
CA ASN A 85 -18.95 4.09 2.43
C ASN A 85 -19.55 2.69 2.65
N LYS A 86 -20.76 2.66 3.19
CA LYS A 86 -21.48 1.42 3.51
C LYS A 86 -21.71 0.55 2.28
N TRP A 87 -22.05 1.16 1.14
CA TRP A 87 -22.24 0.40 -0.09
C TRP A 87 -20.98 -0.37 -0.49
N LEU A 88 -19.81 0.25 -0.39
CA LEU A 88 -18.53 -0.45 -0.65
C LEU A 88 -18.23 -1.53 0.39
N MET A 89 -18.25 -1.14 1.69
CA MET A 89 -17.75 -1.99 2.78
C MET A 89 -18.71 -3.10 3.18
N THR A 90 -20.01 -2.87 3.10
CA THR A 90 -21.03 -3.86 3.46
C THR A 90 -21.66 -4.48 2.24
N ASP A 91 -22.37 -3.69 1.41
CA ASP A 91 -23.24 -4.25 0.38
C ASP A 91 -22.42 -4.97 -0.72
N VAL A 92 -21.29 -4.39 -1.15
CA VAL A 92 -20.42 -5.00 -2.16
C VAL A 92 -19.47 -6.01 -1.55
N LEU A 93 -18.65 -5.58 -0.59
CA LEU A 93 -17.55 -6.39 -0.09
C LEU A 93 -18.03 -7.61 0.71
N ARG A 94 -18.98 -7.40 1.62
CA ARG A 94 -19.44 -8.47 2.53
C ARG A 94 -20.64 -9.22 1.97
N ASP A 95 -21.72 -8.53 1.66
CA ASP A 95 -22.98 -9.19 1.31
C ASP A 95 -22.93 -9.81 -0.09
N ARG A 96 -22.37 -9.08 -1.07
CA ARG A 96 -22.30 -9.59 -2.44
C ARG A 96 -21.12 -10.52 -2.70
N TRP A 97 -19.96 -10.25 -2.09
CA TRP A 97 -18.73 -11.02 -2.34
C TRP A 97 -18.40 -12.03 -1.25
N GLY A 98 -19.09 -11.98 -0.11
CA GLY A 98 -18.93 -12.93 0.97
C GLY A 98 -17.62 -12.78 1.75
N PHE A 99 -17.03 -11.58 1.80
CA PHE A 99 -15.79 -11.36 2.55
C PHE A 99 -16.03 -11.46 4.05
N ASP A 100 -15.38 -12.40 4.71
CA ASP A 100 -15.50 -12.70 6.14
C ASP A 100 -14.34 -12.20 7.00
N GLY A 101 -13.24 -11.73 6.40
CA GLY A 101 -12.10 -11.15 7.09
C GLY A 101 -12.36 -9.76 7.68
N PHE A 102 -11.32 -9.11 8.20
CA PHE A 102 -11.45 -7.77 8.76
C PHE A 102 -11.10 -6.67 7.75
N VAL A 103 -11.73 -5.52 7.93
CA VAL A 103 -11.43 -4.29 7.19
C VAL A 103 -10.67 -3.33 8.08
N VAL A 104 -9.47 -2.92 7.65
CA VAL A 104 -8.66 -1.90 8.30
C VAL A 104 -8.67 -0.62 7.45
N THR A 105 -8.64 0.54 8.09
CA THR A 105 -8.48 1.81 7.36
C THR A 105 -7.08 1.95 6.79
N ASP A 106 -6.89 2.83 5.81
CA ASP A 106 -5.56 3.39 5.54
C ASP A 106 -5.13 4.33 6.66
N TYR A 107 -3.90 4.79 6.63
CA TYR A 107 -3.28 5.65 7.65
C TYR A 107 -4.10 6.94 7.84
N THR A 108 -4.59 7.17 9.04
CA THR A 108 -5.45 8.33 9.42
C THR A 108 -6.77 8.47 8.62
N ALA A 109 -7.21 7.48 7.85
CA ALA A 109 -8.29 7.65 6.89
C ALA A 109 -9.64 8.04 7.53
N ILE A 110 -9.89 7.71 8.80
CA ILE A 110 -11.10 8.18 9.50
C ILE A 110 -11.03 9.70 9.70
N SER A 111 -9.92 10.22 10.21
CA SER A 111 -9.77 11.66 10.44
C SER A 111 -9.72 12.45 9.13
N GLU A 112 -9.21 11.87 8.05
CA GLU A 112 -9.22 12.51 6.72
C GLU A 112 -10.65 12.78 6.20
N MET A 113 -11.64 11.98 6.62
CA MET A 113 -13.05 12.21 6.26
C MET A 113 -13.60 13.56 6.75
N ILE A 114 -12.99 14.14 7.80
CA ILE A 114 -13.35 15.47 8.31
C ILE A 114 -13.12 16.54 7.24
N ALA A 115 -11.99 16.46 6.52
CA ALA A 115 -11.67 17.40 5.45
C ALA A 115 -12.63 17.28 4.25
N HIS A 116 -13.30 16.14 4.10
CA HIS A 116 -14.37 15.94 3.11
C HIS A 116 -15.75 16.40 3.58
N GLY A 117 -15.85 17.04 4.75
CA GLY A 117 -17.10 17.59 5.27
C GLY A 117 -18.05 16.55 5.87
N MET A 118 -17.56 15.34 6.19
CA MET A 118 -18.40 14.24 6.73
C MET A 118 -18.74 14.42 8.23
N GLY A 119 -18.25 15.46 8.88
CA GLY A 119 -18.52 15.77 10.28
C GLY A 119 -17.28 15.85 11.15
N ASP A 120 -17.45 15.83 12.47
CA ASP A 120 -16.36 15.75 13.45
C ASP A 120 -15.82 14.32 13.60
N LEU A 121 -14.74 14.15 14.38
CA LEU A 121 -14.10 12.85 14.58
C LEU A 121 -15.08 11.78 15.10
N GLN A 122 -16.01 12.15 15.99
CA GLN A 122 -17.01 11.22 16.50
C GLN A 122 -17.97 10.75 15.40
N GLN A 123 -18.43 11.68 14.55
CA GLN A 123 -19.37 11.39 13.46
C GLN A 123 -18.73 10.49 12.40
N VAL A 124 -17.50 10.82 11.96
CA VAL A 124 -16.80 10.01 10.94
C VAL A 124 -16.40 8.64 11.48
N SER A 125 -16.08 8.53 12.78
CA SER A 125 -15.79 7.24 13.41
C SER A 125 -17.04 6.35 13.46
N ALA A 126 -18.18 6.89 13.90
CA ALA A 126 -19.46 6.17 13.90
C ALA A 126 -19.86 5.74 12.48
N MET A 127 -19.72 6.63 11.50
CA MET A 127 -19.98 6.34 10.08
C MET A 127 -19.12 5.18 9.59
N SER A 128 -17.82 5.20 9.88
CA SER A 128 -16.88 4.16 9.43
C SER A 128 -17.18 2.80 10.05
N LEU A 129 -17.46 2.75 11.35
CA LEU A 129 -17.85 1.50 12.03
C LEU A 129 -19.16 0.93 11.43
N SER A 130 -20.18 1.76 11.30
CA SER A 130 -21.47 1.35 10.73
C SER A 130 -21.39 0.98 9.25
N ALA A 131 -20.43 1.53 8.51
CA ALA A 131 -20.14 1.11 7.15
C ALA A 131 -19.54 -0.30 7.06
N GLY A 132 -18.93 -0.82 8.14
CA GLY A 132 -18.31 -2.15 8.17
C GLY A 132 -16.79 -2.15 8.25
N THR A 133 -16.18 -1.02 8.58
CA THR A 133 -14.75 -0.90 8.92
C THR A 133 -14.54 -1.40 10.34
N ASP A 134 -13.57 -2.30 10.53
CA ASP A 134 -13.37 -3.01 11.80
C ASP A 134 -12.20 -2.47 12.62
N MET A 135 -11.22 -1.85 11.97
CA MET A 135 -9.98 -1.39 12.63
C MET A 135 -9.57 -0.02 12.12
N ASP A 136 -9.34 0.89 13.05
CA ASP A 136 -8.82 2.24 12.80
C ASP A 136 -7.29 2.24 12.82
N MET A 137 -6.67 2.75 11.75
CA MET A 137 -5.22 2.90 11.69
C MET A 137 -4.82 4.34 12.02
N VAL A 138 -4.33 4.55 13.26
CA VAL A 138 -3.65 5.77 13.74
C VAL A 138 -4.54 7.02 13.91
N ALA A 139 -5.80 7.02 13.45
CA ALA A 139 -6.66 8.20 13.61
C ALA A 139 -7.17 8.40 15.06
N ASP A 140 -7.04 7.38 15.91
CA ASP A 140 -7.55 7.32 17.30
C ASP A 140 -9.08 7.59 17.40
N GLY A 141 -9.78 7.57 16.29
CA GLY A 141 -11.20 7.86 16.23
C GLY A 141 -12.04 6.83 16.99
N PHE A 142 -11.79 5.53 16.74
CA PHE A 142 -12.49 4.47 17.45
C PHE A 142 -12.16 4.47 18.93
N LEU A 143 -10.89 4.62 19.28
CA LEU A 143 -10.42 4.61 20.66
C LEU A 143 -11.03 5.74 21.50
N THR A 144 -11.14 6.94 20.93
CA THR A 144 -11.50 8.14 21.68
C THR A 144 -12.99 8.50 21.62
N THR A 145 -13.75 7.94 20.66
CA THR A 145 -15.13 8.41 20.41
C THR A 145 -16.21 7.35 20.51
N LEU A 146 -15.90 6.04 20.35
CA LEU A 146 -16.93 5.00 20.26
C LEU A 146 -17.70 4.84 21.58
N GLU A 147 -17.07 5.00 22.75
CA GLU A 147 -17.80 4.95 24.02
C GLU A 147 -18.89 6.02 24.11
N LYS A 148 -18.55 7.25 23.69
CA LYS A 148 -19.51 8.35 23.65
C LYS A 148 -20.60 8.08 22.59
N SER A 149 -20.21 7.61 21.41
CA SER A 149 -21.13 7.27 20.32
C SER A 149 -22.14 6.19 20.73
N LEU A 150 -21.70 5.20 21.50
CA LEU A 150 -22.56 4.15 22.05
C LEU A 150 -23.57 4.74 23.05
N LYS A 151 -23.12 5.59 23.98
CA LYS A 151 -24.00 6.26 24.97
C LYS A 151 -25.06 7.16 24.29
N GLU A 152 -24.69 7.77 23.17
CA GLU A 152 -25.59 8.63 22.38
C GLU A 152 -26.44 7.86 21.35
N GLY A 153 -26.29 6.54 21.25
CA GLY A 153 -27.05 5.71 20.30
C GLY A 153 -26.64 5.90 18.84
N LYS A 154 -25.45 6.47 18.56
CA LYS A 154 -24.91 6.63 17.19
C LYS A 154 -24.34 5.35 16.61
N VAL A 155 -23.90 4.44 17.49
CA VAL A 155 -23.45 3.09 17.17
C VAL A 155 -24.06 2.13 18.17
N THR A 156 -24.10 0.85 17.82
CA THR A 156 -24.60 -0.22 18.69
C THR A 156 -23.47 -1.07 19.25
N MET A 157 -23.70 -1.72 20.38
CA MET A 157 -22.74 -2.70 20.93
C MET A 157 -22.54 -3.85 19.93
N ALA A 158 -23.57 -4.25 19.19
CA ALA A 158 -23.48 -5.31 18.21
C ALA A 158 -22.51 -4.98 17.05
N GLU A 159 -22.44 -3.71 16.61
CA GLU A 159 -21.45 -3.27 15.60
C GLU A 159 -20.04 -3.32 16.17
N ILE A 160 -19.84 -2.86 17.42
CA ILE A 160 -18.54 -2.90 18.09
C ILE A 160 -18.09 -4.35 18.29
N ASP A 161 -18.96 -5.22 18.80
CA ASP A 161 -18.65 -6.64 19.02
C ASP A 161 -18.30 -7.35 17.71
N LYS A 162 -19.03 -7.02 16.63
CA LYS A 162 -18.78 -7.60 15.31
C LYS A 162 -17.38 -7.22 14.77
N ALA A 163 -17.01 -5.95 14.89
CA ALA A 163 -15.69 -5.48 14.51
C ALA A 163 -14.57 -6.11 15.34
N CYS A 164 -14.74 -6.12 16.67
CA CYS A 164 -13.80 -6.73 17.61
C CYS A 164 -13.63 -8.24 17.33
N ARG A 165 -14.73 -8.97 17.13
CA ARG A 165 -14.72 -10.40 16.81
C ARG A 165 -13.86 -10.71 15.59
N ARG A 166 -13.98 -9.98 14.51
CA ARG A 166 -13.18 -10.21 13.29
C ARG A 166 -11.68 -10.04 13.52
N ILE A 167 -11.30 -9.06 14.33
CA ILE A 167 -9.89 -8.87 14.73
C ILE A 167 -9.41 -10.04 15.62
N LEU A 168 -10.24 -10.47 16.57
CA LEU A 168 -9.91 -11.62 17.43
C LEU A 168 -9.81 -12.92 16.65
N GLU A 169 -10.69 -13.15 15.68
CA GLU A 169 -10.65 -14.31 14.78
C GLU A 169 -9.37 -14.30 13.91
N ALA A 170 -8.96 -13.15 13.40
CA ALA A 170 -7.69 -13.03 12.69
C ALA A 170 -6.49 -13.37 13.59
N LYS A 171 -6.46 -12.87 14.82
CA LYS A 171 -5.42 -13.21 15.81
C LYS A 171 -5.42 -14.70 16.15
N TYR A 172 -6.60 -15.30 16.28
CA TYR A 172 -6.76 -16.73 16.54
C TYR A 172 -6.21 -17.57 15.37
N LYS A 173 -6.63 -17.27 14.14
CA LYS A 173 -6.13 -17.95 12.92
C LYS A 173 -4.61 -17.86 12.77
N LEU A 174 -4.01 -16.79 13.25
CA LEU A 174 -2.56 -16.59 13.27
C LEU A 174 -1.86 -17.31 14.44
N GLY A 175 -2.59 -17.89 15.38
CA GLY A 175 -2.03 -18.56 16.58
C GLY A 175 -1.42 -17.58 17.60
N LEU A 176 -1.83 -16.30 17.59
CA LEU A 176 -1.25 -15.29 18.47
C LEU A 176 -1.73 -15.38 19.93
N PHE A 177 -2.78 -16.16 20.21
CA PHE A 177 -3.23 -16.44 21.58
C PHE A 177 -2.38 -17.51 22.24
N ASP A 178 -1.79 -18.42 21.45
CA ASP A 178 -0.89 -19.46 21.95
C ASP A 178 0.53 -18.92 22.13
N ASP A 179 1.03 -18.14 21.15
CA ASP A 179 2.34 -17.48 21.21
C ASP A 179 2.31 -16.16 20.42
N PRO A 180 2.18 -15.01 21.11
CA PRO A 180 2.13 -13.70 20.45
C PRO A 180 3.46 -13.32 19.76
N TYR A 181 4.57 -13.99 20.11
CA TYR A 181 5.90 -13.73 19.57
C TYR A 181 6.36 -14.77 18.52
N LYS A 182 5.51 -15.71 18.13
CA LYS A 182 5.91 -16.84 17.27
C LYS A 182 6.54 -16.42 15.93
N TYR A 183 6.19 -15.23 15.40
CA TYR A 183 6.76 -14.68 14.18
C TYR A 183 8.01 -13.83 14.41
N CYS A 184 8.36 -13.56 15.68
CA CYS A 184 9.50 -12.73 16.05
C CYS A 184 10.76 -13.59 16.19
N ASP A 185 11.58 -13.61 15.15
CA ASP A 185 12.87 -14.28 15.15
C ASP A 185 13.96 -13.34 14.64
N ALA A 186 14.69 -12.71 15.58
CA ALA A 186 15.76 -11.76 15.26
C ALA A 186 16.92 -12.39 14.45
N SER A 187 17.10 -13.72 14.50
CA SER A 187 18.14 -14.40 13.73
C SER A 187 17.86 -14.34 12.21
N ARG A 188 16.59 -14.24 11.83
CA ARG A 188 16.15 -14.15 10.43
C ARG A 188 16.59 -12.85 9.75
N VAL A 189 16.80 -11.78 10.52
CA VAL A 189 17.23 -10.48 9.96
C VAL A 189 18.52 -10.64 9.15
N LYS A 190 19.52 -11.34 9.68
CA LYS A 190 20.79 -11.56 8.99
C LYS A 190 20.70 -12.61 7.87
N LYS A 191 19.82 -13.60 8.03
CA LYS A 191 19.69 -14.73 7.12
C LYS A 191 18.80 -14.42 5.92
N ASP A 192 17.70 -13.72 6.13
CA ASP A 192 16.61 -13.62 5.15
C ASP A 192 16.47 -12.22 4.54
N ILE A 193 16.99 -11.18 5.22
CA ILE A 193 16.80 -9.79 4.78
C ILE A 193 18.07 -9.27 4.08
N PHE A 194 17.90 -8.66 2.92
CA PHE A 194 18.96 -7.97 2.17
C PHE A 194 20.14 -8.86 1.79
N THR A 195 19.89 -10.14 1.57
CA THR A 195 20.91 -11.11 1.16
C THR A 195 21.48 -10.78 -0.24
N ALA A 196 22.65 -11.32 -0.56
CA ALA A 196 23.23 -11.18 -1.89
C ALA A 196 22.31 -11.73 -2.99
N GLU A 197 21.62 -12.85 -2.71
CA GLU A 197 20.65 -13.46 -3.61
C GLU A 197 19.44 -12.55 -3.84
N ASN A 198 18.82 -12.04 -2.76
CA ASN A 198 17.68 -11.13 -2.85
C ASN A 198 18.05 -9.86 -3.64
N ARG A 199 19.24 -9.33 -3.45
CA ARG A 199 19.75 -8.18 -4.20
C ARG A 199 19.95 -8.49 -5.69
N ALA A 200 20.48 -9.68 -6.00
CA ALA A 200 20.64 -10.13 -7.39
C ALA A 200 19.28 -10.28 -8.10
N VAL A 201 18.29 -10.87 -7.41
CA VAL A 201 16.91 -10.99 -7.92
C VAL A 201 16.27 -9.62 -8.12
N ALA A 202 16.40 -8.71 -7.14
CA ALA A 202 15.88 -7.34 -7.26
C ALA A 202 16.50 -6.60 -8.45
N ARG A 203 17.82 -6.73 -8.67
CA ARG A 203 18.51 -6.15 -9.82
C ARG A 203 17.99 -6.74 -11.15
N LYS A 204 17.80 -8.05 -11.22
CA LYS A 204 17.25 -8.71 -12.41
C LYS A 204 15.86 -8.18 -12.72
N ILE A 205 14.97 -8.14 -11.72
CA ILE A 205 13.60 -7.62 -11.90
C ILE A 205 13.64 -6.16 -12.37
N ALA A 206 14.49 -5.32 -11.75
CA ALA A 206 14.63 -3.91 -12.15
C ALA A 206 15.05 -3.76 -13.62
N THR A 207 15.95 -4.60 -14.12
CA THR A 207 16.33 -4.54 -15.54
C THR A 207 15.22 -4.96 -16.50
N GLU A 208 14.32 -5.85 -16.06
CA GLU A 208 13.16 -6.28 -16.84
C GLU A 208 12.03 -5.23 -16.89
N THR A 209 12.09 -4.20 -16.03
CA THR A 209 11.10 -3.10 -16.03
C THR A 209 11.47 -1.96 -16.97
N PHE A 210 12.66 -1.93 -17.52
CA PHE A 210 13.08 -0.86 -18.42
C PHE A 210 12.32 -0.91 -19.75
N VAL A 211 11.79 0.25 -20.16
CA VAL A 211 11.12 0.43 -21.45
C VAL A 211 11.96 1.37 -22.30
N LEU A 212 12.48 0.87 -23.42
CA LEU A 212 13.25 1.67 -24.37
C LEU A 212 12.29 2.49 -25.25
N LEU A 213 12.09 3.75 -24.90
CA LEU A 213 11.18 4.64 -25.63
C LEU A 213 11.79 5.19 -26.92
N LYS A 214 13.12 5.37 -26.96
CA LYS A 214 13.83 5.96 -28.08
C LYS A 214 15.30 5.53 -28.05
N ASN A 215 15.86 5.17 -29.20
CA ASN A 215 17.29 4.84 -29.35
C ASN A 215 17.79 5.21 -30.79
N GLU A 216 17.91 6.50 -31.03
CA GLU A 216 18.43 7.02 -32.30
C GLU A 216 19.91 6.69 -32.45
N ASN A 217 20.31 6.31 -33.65
CA ASN A 217 21.68 5.95 -34.01
C ASN A 217 22.30 4.85 -33.11
N ASN A 218 21.49 3.99 -32.52
CA ASN A 218 21.93 2.93 -31.60
C ASN A 218 22.86 3.43 -30.47
N LEU A 219 22.54 4.58 -29.89
CA LEU A 219 23.30 5.18 -28.81
C LEU A 219 23.33 4.29 -27.57
N LEU A 220 22.26 3.57 -27.30
CA LEU A 220 22.17 2.63 -26.19
C LEU A 220 22.36 1.18 -26.68
N PRO A 221 23.07 0.33 -25.91
CA PRO A 221 23.74 0.62 -24.64
C PRO A 221 24.94 1.55 -24.81
N LEU A 222 25.14 2.45 -23.83
CA LEU A 222 26.28 3.38 -23.85
C LEU A 222 27.60 2.62 -23.90
N GLN A 223 28.51 3.10 -24.74
CA GLN A 223 29.87 2.57 -24.75
C GLN A 223 30.59 2.99 -23.46
N CYS A 224 31.18 2.02 -22.77
CA CYS A 224 31.91 2.26 -21.53
C CYS A 224 33.31 2.81 -21.81
N LYS A 225 33.42 3.99 -22.46
CA LYS A 225 34.69 4.64 -22.79
C LYS A 225 34.55 6.16 -22.81
N GLY A 226 35.70 6.85 -22.69
CA GLY A 226 35.75 8.31 -22.78
C GLY A 226 35.12 9.01 -21.58
N LYS A 227 34.37 10.10 -21.84
CA LYS A 227 33.71 10.92 -20.83
C LYS A 227 32.20 10.80 -20.98
N ILE A 228 31.50 10.55 -19.88
CA ILE A 228 30.05 10.48 -19.80
C ILE A 228 29.56 11.59 -18.87
N ALA A 229 28.74 12.49 -19.36
CA ALA A 229 28.13 13.54 -18.57
C ALA A 229 26.82 13.02 -17.96
N LEU A 230 26.74 13.01 -16.63
CA LEU A 230 25.51 12.74 -15.87
C LEU A 230 24.97 14.06 -15.34
N VAL A 231 23.82 14.50 -15.85
CA VAL A 231 23.24 15.81 -15.52
C VAL A 231 21.88 15.60 -14.87
N GLY A 232 21.60 16.33 -13.81
CA GLY A 232 20.31 16.33 -13.13
C GLY A 232 20.45 16.34 -11.59
N PRO A 233 19.52 17.04 -10.90
CA PRO A 233 19.60 17.21 -9.45
C PRO A 233 19.41 15.89 -8.68
N LEU A 234 18.66 14.94 -9.25
CA LEU A 234 18.37 13.66 -8.60
C LEU A 234 19.41 12.57 -8.88
N ALA A 235 20.36 12.82 -9.78
CA ALA A 235 21.33 11.81 -10.17
C ALA A 235 22.35 11.50 -9.05
N ASN A 236 22.60 12.45 -8.14
CA ASN A 236 23.51 12.26 -7.00
C ASN A 236 22.81 12.52 -5.66
N THR A 237 21.66 11.90 -5.46
CA THR A 237 20.92 11.93 -4.19
C THR A 237 20.49 10.53 -3.78
N LYS A 238 20.55 10.25 -2.48
CA LYS A 238 20.02 9.02 -1.89
C LYS A 238 18.63 9.21 -1.30
N ALA A 239 18.30 10.43 -0.89
CA ALA A 239 17.04 10.73 -0.21
C ALA A 239 15.81 10.44 -1.09
N ASN A 240 15.92 10.60 -2.40
CA ASN A 240 14.82 10.42 -3.35
C ASN A 240 14.75 9.01 -3.96
N MET A 241 15.74 8.13 -3.70
CA MET A 241 15.78 6.78 -4.28
C MET A 241 14.65 5.86 -3.81
N PRO A 242 14.26 5.89 -2.51
CA PRO A 242 13.23 4.97 -2.00
C PRO A 242 11.80 5.30 -2.45
N GLY A 243 11.53 6.51 -2.93
CA GLY A 243 10.19 6.97 -3.25
C GLY A 243 9.39 7.43 -2.03
N THR A 244 8.14 7.81 -2.24
CA THR A 244 7.29 8.51 -1.27
C THR A 244 6.90 7.64 -0.06
N TRP A 245 6.62 6.36 -0.28
CA TRP A 245 6.06 5.45 0.72
C TRP A 245 7.11 4.56 1.41
N SER A 246 8.32 5.05 1.50
CA SER A 246 9.41 4.34 2.17
C SER A 246 9.56 4.82 3.62
N VAL A 247 9.07 4.03 4.58
CA VAL A 247 9.12 4.37 6.02
C VAL A 247 10.42 3.94 6.71
N ALA A 248 11.17 3.00 6.13
CA ALA A 248 12.33 2.39 6.80
C ALA A 248 13.54 2.23 5.88
N ALA A 249 13.71 3.12 4.89
CA ALA A 249 14.86 3.07 4.01
C ALA A 249 16.13 3.56 4.72
N ALA A 250 17.15 2.73 4.71
CA ALA A 250 18.48 3.06 5.22
C ALA A 250 19.36 3.47 4.04
N SER A 251 19.73 4.74 3.95
CA SER A 251 20.49 5.31 2.82
C SER A 251 21.91 4.77 2.66
N ASP A 252 22.42 4.09 3.68
CA ASP A 252 23.69 3.36 3.65
C ASP A 252 23.64 2.03 2.89
N LYS A 253 22.42 1.54 2.59
CA LYS A 253 22.20 0.25 1.92
C LYS A 253 22.18 0.32 0.39
N TYR A 254 22.20 1.51 -0.19
CA TYR A 254 22.16 1.71 -1.63
C TYR A 254 22.98 2.92 -2.07
N ASN A 255 23.37 2.91 -3.33
CA ASN A 255 24.12 3.99 -3.97
C ASN A 255 23.21 4.95 -4.72
N SER A 256 23.62 6.21 -4.87
CA SER A 256 23.05 7.09 -5.89
C SER A 256 23.35 6.57 -7.31
N LEU A 257 22.64 7.08 -8.31
CA LEU A 257 22.96 6.76 -9.71
C LEU A 257 24.42 7.14 -10.05
N TYR A 258 24.86 8.31 -9.61
CA TYR A 258 26.23 8.76 -9.81
C TYR A 258 27.27 7.83 -9.21
N GLU A 259 27.09 7.43 -7.94
CA GLU A 259 28.00 6.48 -7.27
C GLU A 259 28.02 5.12 -8.00
N SER A 260 26.88 4.62 -8.41
CA SER A 260 26.74 3.35 -9.14
C SER A 260 27.43 3.40 -10.51
N MET A 261 27.25 4.51 -11.25
CA MET A 261 27.92 4.70 -12.54
C MET A 261 29.44 4.80 -12.37
N LYS A 262 29.93 5.56 -11.39
CA LYS A 262 31.37 5.63 -11.12
C LYS A 262 31.98 4.25 -10.81
N GLN A 263 31.29 3.45 -9.99
CA GLN A 263 31.75 2.09 -9.67
C GLN A 263 31.78 1.18 -10.90
N SER A 264 30.69 1.19 -11.68
CA SER A 264 30.54 0.30 -12.84
C SER A 264 31.50 0.65 -13.98
N LEU A 265 31.88 1.92 -14.11
CA LEU A 265 32.71 2.45 -15.18
C LEU A 265 34.17 2.70 -14.74
N ALA A 266 34.54 2.34 -13.50
CA ALA A 266 35.91 2.51 -13.00
C ALA A 266 36.91 1.86 -13.94
N GLY A 267 37.97 2.61 -14.32
CA GLY A 267 39.00 2.17 -15.27
C GLY A 267 38.57 2.07 -16.74
N LYS A 268 37.30 2.42 -17.09
CA LYS A 268 36.77 2.33 -18.45
C LYS A 268 36.33 3.70 -18.98
N ALA A 269 35.63 4.49 -18.20
CA ALA A 269 35.15 5.81 -18.57
C ALA A 269 35.14 6.77 -17.38
N GLU A 270 35.30 8.05 -17.68
CA GLU A 270 35.15 9.13 -16.68
C GLU A 270 33.70 9.57 -16.59
N VAL A 271 33.10 9.55 -15.38
CA VAL A 271 31.75 10.07 -15.16
C VAL A 271 31.85 11.46 -14.56
N LEU A 272 31.41 12.45 -15.34
CA LEU A 272 31.29 13.85 -14.93
C LEU A 272 29.88 14.12 -14.44
N TYR A 273 29.72 14.80 -13.31
CA TYR A 273 28.42 15.13 -12.76
C TYR A 273 28.21 16.66 -12.71
N ALA A 274 27.03 17.07 -13.14
CA ALA A 274 26.54 18.42 -12.96
C ALA A 274 25.08 18.42 -12.52
N LYS A 275 24.73 19.22 -11.51
CA LYS A 275 23.37 19.32 -11.00
C LYS A 275 22.38 19.83 -12.07
N GLY A 276 22.81 20.79 -12.89
CA GLY A 276 22.05 21.38 -14.00
C GLY A 276 20.89 22.28 -13.56
N SER A 277 20.00 21.80 -12.70
CA SER A 277 18.86 22.56 -12.17
C SER A 277 18.60 22.23 -10.70
N ASN A 278 17.72 23.01 -10.06
CA ASN A 278 17.19 22.65 -8.75
C ASN A 278 15.89 21.85 -8.92
N PRO A 279 15.57 20.91 -8.01
CA PRO A 279 14.25 20.32 -7.96
C PRO A 279 13.20 21.42 -7.77
N VAL A 280 12.13 21.36 -8.56
CA VAL A 280 11.01 22.29 -8.43
C VAL A 280 10.03 21.72 -7.41
N SER A 281 9.65 22.53 -6.43
CA SER A 281 8.55 22.20 -5.54
C SER A 281 7.23 22.44 -6.26
N TYR A 282 6.38 21.43 -6.39
CA TYR A 282 5.05 21.55 -7.00
C TYR A 282 4.07 22.45 -6.21
N THR A 283 4.44 22.90 -5.02
CA THR A 283 3.62 23.83 -4.22
C THR A 283 3.43 25.20 -4.86
N HIS A 284 4.13 25.51 -5.92
CA HIS A 284 4.07 26.79 -6.64
C HIS A 284 3.27 26.73 -7.95
N LEU A 285 2.71 25.57 -8.29
CA LEU A 285 1.85 25.38 -9.47
C LEU A 285 0.36 25.43 -9.09
N ARG A 286 -0.03 26.45 -8.34
CA ARG A 286 -1.44 26.79 -8.15
C ARG A 286 -1.80 28.03 -8.97
#